data_b2af341cd0f66eb4f6b77a28e1a715d2
#
_entry.id   b2af341cd0f66eb4f6b77a28e1a715d2
#
_cell.length_a   1.000
_cell.length_b   1.000
_cell.length_c   1.000
_cell.angle_alpha   90.00
_cell.angle_beta   90.00
_cell.angle_gamma   90.00
#
_symmetry.space_group_name_H-M   'P 1'
#
loop_
_entity.id
_entity.type
_entity.pdbx_description
1 polymer ?
#
loop_
_entity_poly.entity_id
_entity_poly.type
_entity_poly.pdbx_seq_one_letter_code
_entity_poly.pdbx_strand_id
1 'polypeptide(L)'
;MARHHIAQVNASLPREPLDSQRLADFVAALDPVNAVGEAAHGFVWRLQTEDGNATAVRFLDDDRLIVNLTVWESIEALGEFAFGDHAHLEVLRRRRHWFVPPTAAMVALWWIPAGTLPTVADAEQRLLNLREHGPTPYAFTFRDPFAAPDADAAAPSADEGWFCPV
;
A
#
# COMPACT_ATOMS: atom_id res chain seq x y z
N MET A 1 -21.36 3.92 2.48
CA MET A 1 -20.25 3.15 1.85
C MET A 1 -19.21 4.13 1.35
N ALA A 2 -17.94 3.83 1.60
CA ALA A 2 -16.86 4.63 1.04
C ALA A 2 -16.94 4.60 -0.50
N ARG A 3 -16.78 5.76 -1.15
CA ARG A 3 -16.75 5.85 -2.62
C ARG A 3 -15.36 5.57 -3.18
N HIS A 4 -14.34 5.61 -2.33
CA HIS A 4 -12.95 5.36 -2.68
C HIS A 4 -12.32 4.35 -1.72
N HIS A 5 -11.41 3.57 -2.26
CA HIS A 5 -10.51 2.68 -1.53
C HIS A 5 -9.08 3.22 -1.63
N ILE A 6 -8.22 2.84 -0.70
CA ILE A 6 -6.80 3.18 -0.72
C ILE A 6 -6.01 2.06 -1.39
N ALA A 7 -5.23 2.40 -2.39
CA ALA A 7 -4.24 1.51 -2.99
C ALA A 7 -2.85 1.82 -2.42
N GLN A 8 -2.06 0.79 -2.24
CA GLN A 8 -0.67 0.88 -1.81
C GLN A 8 0.21 0.04 -2.70
N VAL A 9 1.31 0.63 -3.17
CA VAL A 9 2.45 -0.11 -3.71
C VAL A 9 3.61 -0.04 -2.73
N ASN A 10 4.30 -1.16 -2.57
CA ASN A 10 5.55 -1.28 -1.83
C ASN A 10 6.52 -2.10 -2.66
N ALA A 11 7.67 -1.52 -3.02
CA ALA A 11 8.73 -2.21 -3.74
C ALA A 11 9.96 -2.37 -2.85
N SER A 12 10.71 -3.44 -3.06
CA SER A 12 11.94 -3.73 -2.32
C SER A 12 12.96 -4.38 -3.23
N LEU A 13 14.25 -4.05 -3.05
CA LEU A 13 15.35 -4.66 -3.76
C LEU A 13 16.03 -5.70 -2.86
N PRO A 14 15.90 -7.00 -3.15
CA PRO A 14 16.61 -8.04 -2.39
C PRO A 14 18.13 -7.88 -2.53
N ARG A 15 18.83 -8.22 -1.45
CA ARG A 15 20.32 -8.24 -1.46
C ARG A 15 20.90 -9.38 -2.25
N GLU A 16 20.15 -10.46 -2.40
CA GLU A 16 20.50 -11.69 -3.10
C GLU A 16 19.26 -12.25 -3.82
N PRO A 17 19.41 -13.21 -4.76
CA PRO A 17 18.26 -13.89 -5.36
C PRO A 17 17.34 -14.53 -4.31
N LEU A 18 16.04 -14.64 -4.62
CA LEU A 18 15.03 -15.18 -3.70
C LEU A 18 15.29 -16.63 -3.28
N ASP A 19 15.97 -17.41 -4.10
CA ASP A 19 16.36 -18.80 -3.83
C ASP A 19 17.64 -18.92 -2.99
N SER A 20 18.25 -17.79 -2.61
CA SER A 20 19.42 -17.76 -1.72
C SER A 20 19.06 -18.14 -0.29
N GLN A 21 20.05 -18.67 0.44
CA GLN A 21 19.88 -18.97 1.87
C GLN A 21 19.54 -17.74 2.70
N ARG A 22 20.05 -16.56 2.33
CA ARG A 22 19.75 -15.29 3.01
C ARG A 22 18.27 -14.93 2.96
N LEU A 23 17.61 -15.20 1.83
CA LEU A 23 16.19 -14.87 1.62
C LEU A 23 15.24 -15.99 2.05
N ALA A 24 15.73 -17.15 2.45
CA ALA A 24 14.92 -18.33 2.78
C ALA A 24 13.82 -18.03 3.82
N ASP A 25 14.16 -17.31 4.90
CA ASP A 25 13.20 -16.93 5.94
C ASP A 25 12.15 -15.91 5.43
N PHE A 26 12.57 -15.00 4.55
CA PHE A 26 11.65 -14.06 3.92
C PHE A 26 10.65 -14.79 3.02
N VAL A 27 11.13 -15.67 2.15
CA VAL A 27 10.27 -16.47 1.25
C VAL A 27 9.31 -17.34 2.07
N ALA A 28 9.78 -17.97 3.14
CA ALA A 28 8.94 -18.74 4.05
C ALA A 28 7.86 -17.91 4.76
N ALA A 29 8.09 -16.60 4.97
CA ALA A 29 7.13 -15.70 5.60
C ALA A 29 6.07 -15.14 4.64
N LEU A 30 6.22 -15.29 3.33
CA LEU A 30 5.31 -14.70 2.34
C LEU A 30 3.87 -15.20 2.50
N ASP A 31 3.66 -16.51 2.46
CA ASP A 31 2.31 -17.08 2.55
C ASP A 31 1.62 -16.79 3.89
N PRO A 32 2.27 -16.99 5.06
CA PRO A 32 1.67 -16.62 6.34
C PRO A 32 1.30 -15.14 6.45
N VAL A 33 2.18 -14.23 6.02
CA VAL A 33 1.92 -12.78 6.09
C VAL A 33 0.82 -12.37 5.12
N ASN A 34 0.79 -12.92 3.91
CA ASN A 34 -0.28 -12.69 2.96
C ASN A 34 -1.63 -13.17 3.50
N ALA A 35 -1.68 -14.34 4.12
CA ALA A 35 -2.90 -14.87 4.73
C ALA A 35 -3.42 -13.98 5.87
N VAL A 36 -2.54 -13.44 6.71
CA VAL A 36 -2.90 -12.49 7.76
C VAL A 36 -3.45 -11.20 7.15
N GLY A 37 -2.81 -10.68 6.09
CA GLY A 37 -3.28 -9.50 5.36
C GLY A 37 -4.67 -9.71 4.76
N GLU A 38 -4.91 -10.84 4.10
CA GLU A 38 -6.21 -11.18 3.51
C GLU A 38 -7.33 -11.33 4.55
N ALA A 39 -6.99 -11.73 5.77
CA ALA A 39 -7.94 -11.84 6.88
C ALA A 39 -8.12 -10.53 7.67
N ALA A 40 -7.30 -9.52 7.40
CA ALA A 40 -7.35 -8.25 8.13
C ALA A 40 -8.60 -7.45 7.79
N HIS A 41 -9.10 -6.71 8.80
CA HIS A 41 -10.24 -5.82 8.62
C HIS A 41 -9.94 -4.77 7.53
N GLY A 42 -10.89 -4.58 6.62
CA GLY A 42 -10.78 -3.60 5.53
C GLY A 42 -9.86 -4.02 4.38
N PHE A 43 -9.34 -5.24 4.36
CA PHE A 43 -8.65 -5.77 3.20
C PHE A 43 -9.61 -5.96 2.02
N VAL A 44 -9.20 -5.52 0.82
CA VAL A 44 -10.01 -5.64 -0.40
C VAL A 44 -9.36 -6.55 -1.42
N TRP A 45 -8.07 -6.34 -1.72
CA TRP A 45 -7.39 -7.07 -2.78
C TRP A 45 -5.87 -6.95 -2.68
N ARG A 46 -5.16 -7.93 -3.21
CA ARG A 46 -3.71 -7.85 -3.48
C ARG A 46 -3.34 -8.44 -4.83
N LEU A 47 -2.27 -7.92 -5.41
CA LEU A 47 -1.66 -8.49 -6.60
C LEU A 47 -1.05 -9.85 -6.28
N GLN A 48 -1.34 -10.85 -7.11
CA GLN A 48 -0.76 -12.17 -7.05
C GLN A 48 -0.71 -12.78 -8.44
N THR A 49 0.28 -13.63 -8.66
CA THR A 49 0.37 -14.52 -9.82
C THR A 49 -0.28 -15.87 -9.49
N GLU A 50 -0.23 -16.82 -10.41
CA GLU A 50 -0.71 -18.20 -10.18
C GLU A 50 -0.04 -18.88 -8.98
N ASP A 51 1.19 -18.47 -8.63
CA ASP A 51 1.92 -18.97 -7.45
C ASP A 51 1.42 -18.36 -6.12
N GLY A 52 0.40 -17.51 -6.15
CA GLY A 52 -0.21 -16.90 -4.97
C GLY A 52 0.55 -15.71 -4.37
N ASN A 53 1.59 -15.21 -5.03
CA ASN A 53 2.35 -14.02 -4.63
C ASN A 53 2.72 -13.18 -5.86
N ALA A 54 3.38 -12.04 -5.67
CA ALA A 54 3.77 -11.13 -6.74
C ALA A 54 5.29 -11.08 -7.01
N THR A 55 6.04 -12.08 -6.55
CA THR A 55 7.52 -12.07 -6.66
C THR A 55 8.04 -12.21 -8.10
N ALA A 56 7.22 -12.71 -9.02
CA ALA A 56 7.55 -12.84 -10.44
C ALA A 56 7.09 -11.64 -11.29
N VAL A 57 6.49 -10.61 -10.68
CA VAL A 57 6.02 -9.44 -11.39
C VAL A 57 7.18 -8.46 -11.61
N ARG A 58 7.42 -8.09 -12.88
CA ARG A 58 8.39 -7.04 -13.23
C ARG A 58 7.84 -5.68 -12.85
N PHE A 59 8.67 -4.85 -12.21
CA PHE A 59 8.29 -3.54 -11.71
C PHE A 59 9.41 -2.52 -11.98
N LEU A 60 9.06 -1.33 -12.46
CA LEU A 60 10.00 -0.26 -12.83
C LEU A 60 11.12 -0.72 -13.79
N ASP A 61 10.78 -1.62 -14.69
CA ASP A 61 11.72 -2.20 -15.65
C ASP A 61 12.91 -2.95 -15.02
N ASP A 62 12.78 -3.35 -13.76
CA ASP A 62 13.76 -4.11 -12.99
C ASP A 62 13.12 -5.43 -12.50
N ASP A 63 13.63 -6.53 -12.97
CA ASP A 63 13.17 -7.89 -12.63
C ASP A 63 13.66 -8.38 -11.26
N ARG A 64 14.55 -7.61 -10.60
CA ARG A 64 15.04 -7.90 -9.25
C ARG A 64 14.13 -7.33 -8.16
N LEU A 65 13.30 -6.32 -8.50
CA LEU A 65 12.40 -5.71 -7.53
C LEU A 65 11.26 -6.67 -7.17
N ILE A 66 11.02 -6.79 -5.87
CA ILE A 66 9.80 -7.40 -5.34
C ILE A 66 8.78 -6.29 -5.17
N VAL A 67 7.57 -6.48 -5.68
CA VAL A 67 6.46 -5.55 -5.56
C VAL A 67 5.33 -6.16 -4.75
N ASN A 68 4.76 -5.39 -3.83
CA ASN A 68 3.46 -5.63 -3.23
C ASN A 68 2.51 -4.52 -3.68
N LEU A 69 1.34 -4.88 -4.15
CA LEU A 69 0.27 -3.98 -4.53
C LEU A 69 -1.02 -4.46 -3.88
N THR A 70 -1.58 -3.63 -3.02
CA THR A 70 -2.75 -3.97 -2.21
C THR A 70 -3.80 -2.88 -2.26
N VAL A 71 -5.04 -3.25 -2.00
CA VAL A 71 -6.19 -2.32 -1.88
C VAL A 71 -6.90 -2.57 -0.55
N TRP A 72 -7.25 -1.49 0.12
CA TRP A 72 -7.88 -1.48 1.44
C TRP A 72 -9.07 -0.50 1.47
N GLU A 73 -10.03 -0.74 2.33
CA GLU A 73 -11.20 0.14 2.46
C GLU A 73 -10.85 1.54 2.96
N SER A 74 -9.78 1.68 3.76
CA SER A 74 -9.34 2.96 4.33
C SER A 74 -7.84 2.96 4.63
N ILE A 75 -7.27 4.16 4.83
CA ILE A 75 -5.88 4.32 5.29
C ILE A 75 -5.71 3.74 6.70
N GLU A 76 -6.71 3.88 7.55
CA GLU A 76 -6.71 3.36 8.92
C GLU A 76 -6.59 1.84 8.92
N ALA A 77 -7.41 1.13 8.13
CA ALA A 77 -7.35 -0.32 8.01
C ALA A 77 -5.98 -0.81 7.51
N LEU A 78 -5.44 -0.15 6.49
CA LEU A 78 -4.09 -0.43 6.00
C LEU A 78 -3.03 -0.16 7.08
N GLY A 79 -3.16 0.94 7.82
CA GLY A 79 -2.23 1.31 8.90
C GLY A 79 -2.27 0.32 10.06
N GLU A 80 -3.45 -0.14 10.45
CA GLU A 80 -3.62 -1.17 11.48
C GLU A 80 -2.90 -2.47 11.10
N PHE A 81 -3.02 -2.92 9.86
CA PHE A 81 -2.26 -4.08 9.37
C PHE A 81 -0.75 -3.79 9.31
N ALA A 82 -0.36 -2.69 8.67
CA ALA A 82 1.05 -2.40 8.39
C ALA A 82 1.88 -2.18 9.67
N PHE A 83 1.29 -1.56 10.70
CA PHE A 83 2.00 -1.14 11.92
C PHE A 83 1.48 -1.80 13.20
N GLY A 84 0.34 -2.47 13.17
CA GLY A 84 -0.28 -3.13 14.32
C GLY A 84 -0.15 -4.65 14.31
N ASP A 85 -0.05 -5.27 13.13
CA ASP A 85 0.05 -6.72 13.04
C ASP A 85 1.45 -7.22 13.42
N HIS A 86 1.50 -8.17 14.37
CA HIS A 86 2.76 -8.68 14.92
C HIS A 86 3.61 -9.42 13.87
N ALA A 87 3.00 -10.23 13.01
CA ALA A 87 3.70 -11.00 11.99
C ALA A 87 4.31 -10.08 10.93
N HIS A 88 3.57 -9.05 10.51
CA HIS A 88 4.07 -8.04 9.58
C HIS A 88 5.20 -7.20 10.20
N LEU A 89 5.08 -6.80 11.46
CA LEU A 89 6.12 -6.06 12.17
C LEU A 89 7.43 -6.86 12.31
N GLU A 90 7.35 -8.17 12.50
CA GLU A 90 8.53 -9.03 12.58
C GLU A 90 9.28 -9.06 11.24
N VAL A 91 8.57 -9.12 10.11
CA VAL A 91 9.15 -8.99 8.77
C VAL A 91 9.80 -7.61 8.60
N LEU A 92 9.13 -6.53 9.00
CA LEU A 92 9.68 -5.18 8.91
C LEU A 92 10.97 -4.99 9.74
N ARG A 93 11.06 -5.59 10.93
CA ARG A 93 12.27 -5.54 11.78
C ARG A 93 13.47 -6.19 11.11
N ARG A 94 13.24 -7.27 10.37
CA ARG A 94 14.28 -8.04 9.69
C ARG A 94 14.61 -7.53 8.28
N ARG A 95 13.87 -6.56 7.76
CA ARG A 95 13.99 -6.08 6.37
C ARG A 95 15.41 -5.71 5.94
N ARG A 96 16.23 -5.15 6.84
CA ARG A 96 17.62 -4.76 6.54
C ARG A 96 18.54 -5.93 6.27
N HIS A 97 18.18 -7.10 6.77
CA HIS A 97 18.91 -8.34 6.50
C HIS A 97 18.67 -8.81 5.07
N TRP A 98 17.45 -8.64 4.56
CA TRP A 98 17.02 -9.16 3.25
C TRP A 98 17.13 -8.15 2.12
N PHE A 99 16.91 -6.88 2.41
CA PHE A 99 16.78 -5.84 1.40
C PHE A 99 17.84 -4.75 1.48
N VAL A 100 18.16 -4.18 0.32
CA VAL A 100 19.00 -3.00 0.21
C VAL A 100 18.22 -1.80 0.76
N PRO A 101 18.84 -0.95 1.61
CA PRO A 101 18.20 0.30 2.04
C PRO A 101 17.83 1.16 0.83
N PRO A 102 16.59 1.68 0.76
CA PRO A 102 16.16 2.47 -0.37
C PRO A 102 16.85 3.84 -0.41
N THR A 103 17.19 4.30 -1.60
CA THR A 103 17.72 5.67 -1.86
C THR A 103 16.64 6.61 -2.37
N ALA A 104 15.47 6.11 -2.71
CA ALA A 104 14.30 6.85 -3.14
C ALA A 104 13.04 6.23 -2.52
N ALA A 105 11.89 6.90 -2.65
CA ALA A 105 10.62 6.36 -2.19
C ALA A 105 10.33 5.00 -2.83
N MET A 106 9.94 4.03 -2.02
CA MET A 106 9.58 2.66 -2.43
C MET A 106 8.16 2.30 -2.04
N VAL A 107 7.44 3.20 -1.38
CA VAL A 107 6.03 3.07 -0.99
C VAL A 107 5.26 4.27 -1.49
N ALA A 108 4.13 4.05 -2.13
CA ALA A 108 3.18 5.09 -2.49
C ALA A 108 1.76 4.63 -2.19
N LEU A 109 0.94 5.59 -1.75
CA LEU A 109 -0.49 5.44 -1.54
C LEU A 109 -1.26 6.36 -2.49
N TRP A 110 -2.44 5.95 -2.91
CA TRP A 110 -3.36 6.77 -3.69
C TRP A 110 -4.79 6.26 -3.58
N TRP A 111 -5.74 7.16 -3.78
CA TRP A 111 -7.15 6.81 -3.80
C TRP A 111 -7.59 6.29 -5.16
N ILE A 112 -8.41 5.25 -5.16
CA ILE A 112 -9.06 4.69 -6.34
C ILE A 112 -10.57 4.59 -6.10
N PRO A 113 -11.41 4.68 -7.14
CA PRO A 113 -12.85 4.42 -6.98
C PRO A 113 -13.09 3.01 -6.41
N ALA A 114 -14.00 2.90 -5.42
CA ALA A 114 -14.37 1.62 -4.87
C ALA A 114 -14.91 0.68 -5.97
N GLY A 115 -14.50 -0.57 -5.95
CA GLY A 115 -14.84 -1.57 -6.97
C GLY A 115 -13.90 -1.57 -8.18
N THR A 116 -12.89 -0.71 -8.22
CA THR A 116 -11.81 -0.77 -9.23
C THR A 116 -10.55 -1.38 -8.63
N LEU A 117 -9.68 -1.90 -9.50
CA LEU A 117 -8.39 -2.45 -9.10
C LEU A 117 -7.26 -1.74 -9.84
N PRO A 118 -6.14 -1.44 -9.16
CA PRO A 118 -4.99 -0.82 -9.80
C PRO A 118 -4.22 -1.84 -10.64
N THR A 119 -3.56 -1.37 -11.68
CA THR A 119 -2.60 -2.14 -12.47
C THR A 119 -1.17 -1.92 -11.97
N VAL A 120 -0.25 -2.77 -12.42
CA VAL A 120 1.20 -2.57 -12.17
C VAL A 120 1.66 -1.24 -12.77
N ALA A 121 1.20 -0.89 -13.98
CA ALA A 121 1.52 0.39 -14.63
C ALA A 121 1.03 1.60 -13.82
N ASP A 122 -0.18 1.51 -13.22
CA ASP A 122 -0.67 2.56 -12.30
C ASP A 122 0.27 2.73 -11.12
N ALA A 123 0.67 1.62 -10.49
CA ALA A 123 1.57 1.64 -9.34
C ALA A 123 2.94 2.25 -9.68
N GLU A 124 3.50 1.93 -10.85
CA GLU A 124 4.74 2.51 -11.35
C GLU A 124 4.63 4.03 -11.52
N GLN A 125 3.57 4.49 -12.18
CA GLN A 125 3.31 5.92 -12.39
C GLN A 125 3.15 6.68 -11.07
N ARG A 126 2.42 6.10 -10.10
CA ARG A 126 2.21 6.71 -8.78
C ARG A 126 3.53 6.83 -8.02
N LEU A 127 4.33 5.77 -8.01
CA LEU A 127 5.62 5.78 -7.32
C LEU A 127 6.62 6.75 -7.97
N LEU A 128 6.70 6.79 -9.30
CA LEU A 128 7.56 7.73 -10.03
C LEU A 128 7.12 9.18 -9.80
N ASN A 129 5.82 9.46 -9.81
CA ASN A 129 5.29 10.80 -9.50
C ASN A 129 5.65 11.25 -8.08
N LEU A 130 5.52 10.35 -7.10
CA LEU A 130 5.91 10.63 -5.72
C LEU A 130 7.42 10.96 -5.61
N ARG A 131 8.27 10.25 -6.35
CA ARG A 131 9.72 10.52 -6.37
C ARG A 131 10.06 11.87 -6.98
N GLU A 132 9.36 12.26 -8.03
CA GLU A 132 9.61 13.50 -8.76
C GLU A 132 9.04 14.73 -8.06
N HIS A 133 7.83 14.65 -7.53
CA HIS A 133 7.07 15.80 -7.03
C HIS A 133 6.86 15.82 -5.51
N GLY A 134 7.23 14.75 -4.80
CA GLY A 134 6.84 14.57 -3.40
C GLY A 134 5.36 14.23 -3.24
N PRO A 135 4.84 14.21 -2.00
CA PRO A 135 3.44 13.89 -1.73
C PRO A 135 2.47 14.86 -2.40
N THR A 136 1.51 14.32 -3.14
CA THR A 136 0.42 15.03 -3.81
C THR A 136 -0.87 14.22 -3.68
N PRO A 137 -2.07 14.76 -3.98
CA PRO A 137 -3.29 13.95 -4.05
C PRO A 137 -3.23 12.79 -5.04
N TYR A 138 -2.32 12.86 -6.03
CA TYR A 138 -2.12 11.79 -7.00
C TYR A 138 -1.34 10.60 -6.43
N ALA A 139 -0.32 10.87 -5.60
CA ALA A 139 0.47 9.85 -4.91
C ALA A 139 1.08 10.43 -3.64
N PHE A 140 0.95 9.75 -2.51
CA PHE A 140 1.36 10.26 -1.20
C PHE A 140 1.90 9.13 -0.30
N THR A 141 2.20 9.47 0.96
CA THR A 141 2.76 8.54 1.95
C THR A 141 1.90 8.51 3.20
N PHE A 142 2.12 7.54 4.09
CA PHE A 142 1.51 7.54 5.42
C PHE A 142 1.85 8.77 6.25
N ARG A 143 3.03 9.35 6.03
CA ARG A 143 3.49 10.52 6.75
C ARG A 143 2.74 11.78 6.34
N ASP A 144 2.43 11.89 5.04
CA ASP A 144 1.79 13.06 4.43
C ASP A 144 0.54 12.59 3.65
N PRO A 145 -0.52 12.14 4.35
CA PRO A 145 -1.72 11.61 3.71
C PRO A 145 -2.59 12.72 3.14
N PHE A 146 -3.33 12.39 2.09
CA PHE A 146 -4.38 13.23 1.52
C PHE A 146 -5.74 12.58 1.72
N ALA A 147 -6.76 13.39 1.95
CA ALA A 147 -8.14 12.91 2.08
C ALA A 147 -8.64 12.31 0.76
N ALA A 148 -9.59 11.39 0.87
CA ALA A 148 -10.29 10.87 -0.30
C ALA A 148 -11.00 12.00 -1.05
N PRO A 149 -11.12 11.94 -2.39
CA PRO A 149 -11.72 13.01 -3.20
C PRO A 149 -13.17 13.39 -2.82
N ASP A 150 -13.88 12.49 -2.14
CA ASP A 150 -15.26 12.68 -1.70
C ASP A 150 -15.39 12.86 -0.17
N ALA A 151 -14.30 13.01 0.55
CA ALA A 151 -14.32 13.21 2.01
C ALA A 151 -15.06 14.52 2.39
N ASP A 152 -14.92 15.57 1.58
CA ASP A 152 -15.58 16.85 1.79
C ASP A 152 -17.07 16.85 1.44
N ALA A 153 -17.51 15.91 0.61
CA ALA A 153 -18.92 15.75 0.24
C ALA A 153 -19.78 15.08 1.32
N ALA A 154 -19.15 14.53 2.35
CA ALA A 154 -19.81 13.89 3.48
C ALA A 154 -19.89 14.77 4.74
N ALA A 155 -19.30 15.96 4.74
CA ALA A 155 -19.47 16.92 5.81
C ALA A 155 -20.90 17.49 5.70
N PRO A 156 -21.79 17.32 6.70
CA PRO A 156 -23.06 18.04 6.70
C PRO A 156 -22.73 19.53 6.71
N SER A 157 -23.35 20.27 5.79
CA SER A 157 -23.28 21.72 5.81
C SER A 157 -23.72 22.20 7.19
N ALA A 158 -22.79 22.66 7.99
CA ALA A 158 -23.06 23.39 9.23
C ALA A 158 -23.54 24.79 8.87
N ASP A 159 -24.69 24.88 8.21
CA ASP A 159 -25.37 26.12 8.01
C ASP A 159 -26.88 25.90 7.87
N GLU A 160 -27.49 25.49 8.98
CA GLU A 160 -28.86 25.88 9.25
C GLU A 160 -28.83 26.72 10.54
N GLY A 161 -28.60 27.99 10.32
CA GLY A 161 -28.73 29.00 11.34
C GLY A 161 -30.11 28.95 11.98
N TRP A 162 -30.15 28.59 13.22
CA TRP A 162 -31.30 28.84 14.09
C TRP A 162 -31.36 30.34 14.32
N PHE A 163 -32.01 31.08 13.43
CA PHE A 163 -32.54 32.39 13.76
C PHE A 163 -33.91 32.20 14.38
N CYS A 164 -33.99 32.35 15.71
CA CYS A 164 -35.24 32.66 16.41
C CYS A 164 -35.57 34.12 16.16
N PRO A 165 -36.73 34.49 15.61
CA PRO A 165 -37.18 35.88 15.64
C PRO A 165 -37.80 36.16 17.01
N VAL A 166 -37.38 37.27 17.62
CA VAL A 166 -38.06 37.93 18.74
C VAL A 166 -39.21 38.75 18.17
#